data_cfc0f60f024b2115df267448c9cac374
#
_entry.id   cfc0f60f024b2115df267448c9cac374
#
_cell.length_a   1.000
_cell.length_b   1.000
_cell.length_c   1.000
_cell.angle_alpha   90.00
_cell.angle_beta   90.00
_cell.angle_gamma   90.00
#
_symmetry.space_group_name_H-M   'P 1'
#
loop_
_entity.id
_entity.type
_entity.pdbx_description
1 polymer ?
#
loop_
_entity_poly.entity_id
_entity_poly.type
_entity_poly.pdbx_seq_one_letter_code
_entity_poly.pdbx_strand_id
1 'polypeptide(L)'
;DLVQKYGESSITTTSHNFQGMSKWLTFPLGSPNNIGHQSSCNAAGINARNWVFGTGFSGAGKLEPDYENLRYLLLIGRTMGASMGALHTLNVARAKGARVVAIDPKMPDITYGDAEWVAIRPGTDDAFLSALINEMLRTNTADLDFIEKGTNGAYLIKENGQPLTQAEVIQGGDKTKYVVASSDGRLSFRGILRNDKGIPTAFDEDSSFKADLNMSGSVKLADGSSCPVKTAFVIIKETLAPYTPEKSSEITGIPADMIRRIARDFTNLKGVIDDGWYTSKNGTDVQVYRLVSIANAFNGNIDIPGGMIVTAAAGLKIPSVSQGKGPNGETWRMAKEKRIDKIIYPEAEGTFKVAMEAVLTGKPYPIK
;
A
#
# COMPACT_ATOMS: atom_id res chain seq x y z
N ASP A 1 -30.44 8.83 -31.71
CA ASP A 1 -30.92 7.68 -32.51
C ASP A 1 -30.60 6.33 -31.87
N LEU A 2 -29.32 6.04 -31.50
CA LEU A 2 -28.94 4.77 -30.89
C LEU A 2 -29.59 4.57 -29.51
N VAL A 3 -29.59 5.60 -28.68
CA VAL A 3 -30.22 5.56 -27.34
C VAL A 3 -31.75 5.39 -27.48
N GLN A 4 -32.37 6.08 -28.43
CA GLN A 4 -33.81 5.94 -28.69
C GLN A 4 -34.18 4.54 -29.17
N LYS A 5 -33.29 3.93 -29.98
CA LYS A 5 -33.54 2.61 -30.59
C LYS A 5 -33.20 1.45 -29.66
N TYR A 6 -32.11 1.55 -28.89
CA TYR A 6 -31.52 0.44 -28.12
C TYR A 6 -31.44 0.69 -26.61
N GLY A 7 -31.89 1.84 -26.14
CA GLY A 7 -31.83 2.25 -24.74
C GLY A 7 -30.48 2.85 -24.34
N GLU A 8 -30.44 3.40 -23.12
CA GLU A 8 -29.30 4.17 -22.62
C GLU A 8 -28.03 3.31 -22.45
N SER A 9 -28.19 2.02 -22.19
CA SER A 9 -27.04 1.09 -22.05
C SER A 9 -26.32 0.78 -23.36
N SER A 10 -26.84 1.24 -24.49
CA SER A 10 -26.17 1.08 -25.80
C SER A 10 -24.93 1.96 -25.96
N ILE A 11 -24.76 2.97 -25.10
CA ILE A 11 -23.60 3.87 -25.11
C ILE A 11 -22.61 3.44 -24.03
N THR A 12 -21.40 3.12 -24.43
CA THR A 12 -20.28 2.82 -23.52
C THR A 12 -19.18 3.85 -23.76
N THR A 13 -18.66 4.40 -22.66
CA THR A 13 -17.47 5.26 -22.71
C THR A 13 -16.34 4.63 -21.91
N THR A 14 -15.12 4.70 -22.46
CA THR A 14 -13.89 4.31 -21.79
C THR A 14 -12.96 5.52 -21.75
N SER A 15 -12.34 5.78 -20.61
CA SER A 15 -11.45 6.93 -20.50
C SER A 15 -10.37 6.70 -19.46
N HIS A 16 -9.15 7.15 -19.77
CA HIS A 16 -8.06 7.25 -18.82
C HIS A 16 -7.93 8.66 -18.26
N ASN A 17 -7.68 9.63 -19.13
CA ASN A 17 -7.30 10.98 -18.73
C ASN A 17 -8.45 11.99 -18.73
N PHE A 18 -9.56 11.68 -19.40
CA PHE A 18 -10.69 12.58 -19.56
C PHE A 18 -11.97 12.02 -18.92
N GLN A 19 -11.84 11.41 -17.75
CA GLN A 19 -13.00 10.85 -17.03
C GLN A 19 -14.14 11.84 -16.85
N GLY A 20 -13.82 13.14 -16.72
CA GLY A 20 -14.80 14.20 -16.70
C GLY A 20 -15.63 14.27 -17.99
N MET A 21 -14.98 14.25 -19.15
CA MET A 21 -15.67 14.30 -20.45
C MET A 21 -16.50 13.06 -20.73
N SER A 22 -15.99 11.86 -20.38
CA SER A 22 -16.78 10.65 -20.55
C SER A 22 -18.02 10.62 -19.67
N LYS A 23 -17.93 11.12 -18.44
CA LYS A 23 -19.09 11.31 -17.55
C LYS A 23 -20.08 12.36 -18.09
N TRP A 24 -19.58 13.43 -18.69
CA TRP A 24 -20.40 14.42 -19.35
C TRP A 24 -21.23 13.84 -20.49
N LEU A 25 -20.70 12.86 -21.19
CA LEU A 25 -21.40 12.19 -22.27
C LEU A 25 -22.41 11.15 -21.75
N THR A 26 -21.99 10.33 -20.78
CA THR A 26 -22.81 9.21 -20.30
C THR A 26 -23.91 9.62 -19.31
N PHE A 27 -23.65 10.58 -18.42
CA PHE A 27 -24.62 10.99 -17.39
C PHE A 27 -25.89 11.62 -17.95
N PRO A 28 -25.82 12.59 -18.88
CA PRO A 28 -27.02 13.15 -19.50
C PRO A 28 -27.84 12.11 -20.27
N LEU A 29 -27.18 11.12 -20.86
CA LEU A 29 -27.81 10.03 -21.58
C LEU A 29 -28.34 8.93 -20.68
N GLY A 30 -28.06 8.97 -19.38
CA GLY A 30 -28.45 7.96 -18.41
C GLY A 30 -27.71 6.61 -18.56
N SER A 31 -26.60 6.57 -19.33
CA SER A 31 -25.86 5.34 -19.54
C SER A 31 -25.12 4.91 -18.27
N PRO A 32 -25.25 3.63 -17.84
CA PRO A 32 -24.45 3.07 -16.75
C PRO A 32 -23.02 2.73 -17.17
N ASN A 33 -22.73 2.70 -18.46
CA ASN A 33 -21.54 2.10 -19.05
C ASN A 33 -20.40 3.13 -19.18
N ASN A 34 -19.89 3.61 -18.05
CA ASN A 34 -18.65 4.38 -18.01
C ASN A 34 -17.55 3.51 -17.40
N ILE A 35 -16.70 2.97 -18.24
CA ILE A 35 -15.69 1.98 -17.86
C ILE A 35 -14.33 2.66 -17.72
N GLY A 36 -13.74 2.58 -16.53
CA GLY A 36 -12.36 2.93 -16.27
C GLY A 36 -11.47 1.68 -16.23
N HIS A 37 -10.14 1.88 -16.34
CA HIS A 37 -9.17 0.78 -16.28
C HIS A 37 -8.42 0.74 -14.94
N GLN A 38 -8.89 1.45 -13.93
CA GLN A 38 -8.16 1.66 -12.67
C GLN A 38 -7.88 0.36 -11.91
N SER A 39 -8.75 -0.63 -12.03
CA SER A 39 -8.54 -1.96 -11.43
C SER A 39 -7.31 -2.68 -12.01
N SER A 40 -7.01 -2.49 -13.29
CA SER A 40 -5.83 -3.04 -13.97
C SER A 40 -4.65 -2.07 -14.03
N CYS A 41 -4.73 -0.91 -13.38
CA CYS A 41 -3.71 0.13 -13.39
C CYS A 41 -3.02 0.26 -12.03
N ASN A 42 -3.64 0.92 -11.07
CA ASN A 42 -3.02 1.26 -9.78
C ASN A 42 -3.86 0.85 -8.56
N ALA A 43 -4.96 0.14 -8.74
CA ALA A 43 -5.81 -0.25 -7.60
C ALA A 43 -5.04 -1.10 -6.59
N ALA A 44 -4.17 -1.99 -7.04
CA ALA A 44 -3.32 -2.81 -6.17
C ALA A 44 -2.43 -1.94 -5.27
N GLY A 45 -1.72 -0.97 -5.85
CA GLY A 45 -0.86 -0.05 -5.10
C GLY A 45 -1.64 0.86 -4.16
N ILE A 46 -2.79 1.38 -4.61
CA ILE A 46 -3.67 2.21 -3.78
C ILE A 46 -4.15 1.41 -2.56
N ASN A 47 -4.66 0.20 -2.77
CA ASN A 47 -5.16 -0.64 -1.69
C ASN A 47 -4.05 -1.05 -0.72
N ALA A 48 -2.90 -1.47 -1.23
CA ALA A 48 -1.77 -1.87 -0.41
C ALA A 48 -1.27 -0.71 0.47
N ARG A 49 -1.12 0.49 -0.08
CA ARG A 49 -0.71 1.67 0.69
C ARG A 49 -1.77 2.08 1.72
N ASN A 50 -3.07 1.98 1.38
CA ASN A 50 -4.14 2.20 2.34
C ASN A 50 -4.10 1.22 3.51
N TRP A 51 -3.74 -0.04 3.27
CA TRP A 51 -3.64 -1.04 4.33
C TRP A 51 -2.42 -0.83 5.22
N VAL A 52 -1.32 -0.31 4.67
CA VAL A 52 -0.08 -0.08 5.44
C VAL A 52 -0.10 1.29 6.14
N PHE A 53 -0.47 2.36 5.44
CA PHE A 53 -0.39 3.73 5.95
C PHE A 53 -1.74 4.32 6.37
N GLY A 54 -2.83 3.61 6.15
CA GLY A 54 -4.18 4.11 6.38
C GLY A 54 -4.76 4.91 5.20
N THR A 55 -6.06 5.14 5.28
CA THR A 55 -6.79 5.89 4.25
C THR A 55 -6.30 7.34 4.19
N GLY A 56 -6.00 7.81 3.01
CA GLY A 56 -5.50 9.17 2.80
C GLY A 56 -4.07 9.23 2.24
N PHE A 57 -3.29 8.16 2.36
CA PHE A 57 -1.93 8.05 1.79
C PHE A 57 -1.87 7.25 0.48
N SER A 58 -3.02 6.87 -0.05
CA SER A 58 -3.14 5.97 -1.21
C SER A 58 -3.11 6.66 -2.56
N GLY A 59 -3.21 7.97 -2.59
CA GLY A 59 -3.18 8.72 -3.85
C GLY A 59 -1.76 8.85 -4.40
N ALA A 60 -1.60 8.85 -5.72
CA ALA A 60 -0.38 9.30 -6.36
C ALA A 60 -0.01 10.71 -5.83
N GLY A 61 1.24 10.90 -5.46
CA GLY A 61 1.75 12.18 -4.98
C GLY A 61 1.53 12.47 -3.50
N LYS A 62 1.18 11.49 -2.66
CA LYS A 62 1.05 11.70 -1.22
C LYS A 62 2.21 11.15 -0.39
N LEU A 63 2.85 10.10 -0.86
CA LEU A 63 4.07 9.57 -0.27
C LEU A 63 5.02 9.27 -1.43
N GLU A 64 6.05 10.07 -1.60
CA GLU A 64 6.99 10.00 -2.71
C GLU A 64 8.43 10.06 -2.21
N PRO A 65 9.40 9.48 -2.94
CA PRO A 65 10.81 9.63 -2.61
C PRO A 65 11.24 11.11 -2.66
N ASP A 66 12.00 11.54 -1.66
CA ASP A 66 12.70 12.82 -1.72
C ASP A 66 13.93 12.70 -2.62
N TYR A 67 13.69 12.71 -3.93
CA TYR A 67 14.71 12.48 -4.95
C TYR A 67 15.90 13.45 -4.89
N GLU A 68 15.74 14.61 -4.28
CA GLU A 68 16.81 15.60 -4.18
C GLU A 68 17.84 15.26 -3.11
N ASN A 69 17.39 14.65 -2.01
CA ASN A 69 18.20 14.45 -0.82
C ASN A 69 18.52 12.97 -0.54
N LEU A 70 17.95 12.03 -1.31
CA LEU A 70 18.20 10.60 -1.13
C LEU A 70 19.68 10.25 -1.37
N ARG A 71 20.14 9.19 -0.69
CA ARG A 71 21.51 8.65 -0.81
C ARG A 71 21.57 7.31 -1.52
N TYR A 72 20.45 6.56 -1.45
CA TYR A 72 20.32 5.25 -2.07
C TYR A 72 18.88 5.06 -2.53
N LEU A 73 18.72 4.71 -3.78
CA LEU A 73 17.43 4.46 -4.39
C LEU A 73 17.38 3.04 -4.96
N LEU A 74 16.41 2.28 -4.52
CA LEU A 74 16.09 0.99 -5.08
C LEU A 74 14.82 1.11 -5.92
N LEU A 75 14.95 0.97 -7.22
CA LEU A 75 13.84 0.98 -8.17
C LEU A 75 13.37 -0.46 -8.41
N ILE A 76 12.09 -0.73 -8.25
CA ILE A 76 11.51 -2.05 -8.50
C ILE A 76 10.46 -1.95 -9.58
N GLY A 77 10.71 -2.57 -10.75
CA GLY A 77 9.79 -2.55 -11.87
C GLY A 77 9.42 -1.14 -12.35
N ARG A 78 10.35 -0.18 -12.21
CA ARG A 78 10.10 1.22 -12.51
C ARG A 78 11.02 1.75 -13.59
N THR A 79 10.43 2.29 -14.65
CA THR A 79 11.12 3.10 -15.65
C THR A 79 10.95 4.60 -15.34
N MET A 80 12.06 5.31 -15.15
CA MET A 80 12.04 6.75 -14.83
C MET A 80 11.72 7.63 -16.05
N GLY A 81 11.81 7.10 -17.26
CA GLY A 81 11.64 7.87 -18.49
C GLY A 81 10.27 8.57 -18.65
N ALA A 82 9.23 8.03 -18.03
CA ALA A 82 7.90 8.65 -18.01
C ALA A 82 7.74 9.76 -16.96
N SER A 83 8.72 9.95 -16.09
CA SER A 83 8.68 10.90 -14.95
C SER A 83 9.82 11.91 -15.06
N MET A 84 9.82 12.73 -16.10
CA MET A 84 10.95 13.63 -16.43
C MET A 84 11.35 14.56 -15.28
N GLY A 85 10.39 15.07 -14.50
CA GLY A 85 10.69 15.91 -13.33
C GLY A 85 11.44 15.15 -12.25
N ALA A 86 10.99 13.95 -11.91
CA ALA A 86 11.66 13.10 -10.94
C ALA A 86 13.06 12.67 -11.42
N LEU A 87 13.23 12.39 -12.71
CA LEU A 87 14.52 12.04 -13.29
C LEU A 87 15.53 13.19 -13.18
N HIS A 88 15.10 14.43 -13.45
CA HIS A 88 15.97 15.60 -13.28
C HIS A 88 16.46 15.73 -11.83
N THR A 89 15.53 15.66 -10.87
CA THR A 89 15.86 15.78 -9.45
C THR A 89 16.76 14.63 -8.97
N LEU A 90 16.50 13.41 -9.45
CA LEU A 90 17.34 12.24 -9.17
C LEU A 90 18.76 12.43 -9.72
N ASN A 91 18.93 13.01 -10.91
CA ASN A 91 20.26 13.29 -11.45
C ASN A 91 21.03 14.30 -10.60
N VAL A 92 20.35 15.25 -9.96
CA VAL A 92 20.98 16.14 -8.97
C VAL A 92 21.50 15.36 -7.76
N ALA A 93 20.73 14.42 -7.24
CA ALA A 93 21.17 13.54 -6.15
C ALA A 93 22.34 12.63 -6.57
N ARG A 94 22.28 12.06 -7.78
CA ARG A 94 23.37 11.24 -8.34
C ARG A 94 24.67 12.04 -8.45
N ALA A 95 24.60 13.28 -8.92
CA ALA A 95 25.76 14.17 -8.95
C ALA A 95 26.36 14.44 -7.56
N LYS A 96 25.57 14.31 -6.49
CA LYS A 96 26.00 14.37 -5.09
C LYS A 96 26.45 13.01 -4.53
N GLY A 97 26.49 11.94 -5.36
CA GLY A 97 26.93 10.62 -4.95
C GLY A 97 25.80 9.65 -4.53
N ALA A 98 24.55 9.97 -4.79
CA ALA A 98 23.46 9.03 -4.54
C ALA A 98 23.59 7.80 -5.46
N ARG A 99 23.44 6.61 -4.86
CA ARG A 99 23.50 5.33 -5.59
C ARG A 99 22.10 4.89 -5.99
N VAL A 100 21.98 4.39 -7.23
CA VAL A 100 20.72 3.87 -7.76
C VAL A 100 20.91 2.42 -8.17
N VAL A 101 20.02 1.56 -7.68
CA VAL A 101 19.95 0.15 -8.09
C VAL A 101 18.55 -0.10 -8.68
N ALA A 102 18.51 -0.61 -9.89
CA ALA A 102 17.28 -0.93 -10.59
C ALA A 102 17.10 -2.45 -10.66
N ILE A 103 16.05 -2.94 -10.05
CA ILE A 103 15.65 -4.35 -10.09
C ILE A 103 14.53 -4.48 -11.11
N ASP A 104 14.83 -5.12 -12.22
CA ASP A 104 13.90 -5.25 -13.34
C ASP A 104 14.30 -6.45 -14.20
N PRO A 105 13.35 -7.22 -14.75
CA PRO A 105 13.65 -8.29 -15.71
C PRO A 105 14.37 -7.79 -16.97
N LYS A 106 14.11 -6.54 -17.37
CA LYS A 106 14.71 -5.85 -18.49
C LYS A 106 15.54 -4.69 -17.98
N MET A 107 16.76 -4.54 -18.50
CA MET A 107 17.62 -3.40 -18.18
C MET A 107 16.91 -2.08 -18.50
N PRO A 108 16.58 -1.26 -17.51
CA PRO A 108 15.90 0.01 -17.74
C PRO A 108 16.84 1.12 -18.17
N ASP A 109 16.32 2.12 -18.88
CA ASP A 109 17.11 3.20 -19.47
C ASP A 109 17.93 3.99 -18.44
N ILE A 110 17.49 4.05 -17.19
CA ILE A 110 18.22 4.74 -16.10
C ILE A 110 19.62 4.14 -15.86
N THR A 111 19.84 2.91 -16.27
CA THR A 111 21.13 2.22 -16.12
C THR A 111 22.16 2.56 -17.19
N TYR A 112 21.80 3.36 -18.20
CA TYR A 112 22.77 3.92 -19.16
C TYR A 112 23.69 5.00 -18.55
N GLY A 113 23.96 4.92 -17.30
CA GLY A 113 24.87 5.77 -16.56
C GLY A 113 25.55 4.94 -15.49
N ASP A 114 25.51 5.45 -14.28
CA ASP A 114 26.11 4.84 -13.09
C ASP A 114 25.12 4.06 -12.21
N ALA A 115 23.87 3.87 -12.66
CA ALA A 115 22.92 3.04 -11.95
C ALA A 115 23.20 1.55 -12.19
N GLU A 116 23.12 0.77 -11.13
CA GLU A 116 23.31 -0.67 -11.19
C GLU A 116 22.01 -1.36 -11.63
N TRP A 117 22.08 -2.27 -12.58
CA TRP A 117 20.99 -3.13 -12.94
C TRP A 117 21.13 -4.52 -12.31
N VAL A 118 20.07 -4.98 -11.69
CA VAL A 118 19.94 -6.31 -11.12
C VAL A 118 18.78 -7.02 -11.80
N ALA A 119 19.09 -8.04 -12.60
CA ALA A 119 18.08 -8.82 -13.29
C ALA A 119 17.33 -9.70 -12.30
N ILE A 120 16.00 -9.76 -12.43
CA ILE A 120 15.10 -10.58 -11.61
C ILE A 120 14.18 -11.41 -12.51
N ARG A 121 13.82 -12.60 -12.09
CA ARG A 121 12.76 -13.36 -12.76
C ARG A 121 11.43 -12.61 -12.64
N PRO A 122 10.66 -12.44 -13.73
CA PRO A 122 9.36 -11.77 -13.68
C PRO A 122 8.42 -12.39 -12.66
N GLY A 123 7.74 -11.54 -11.86
CA GLY A 123 6.74 -11.97 -10.89
C GLY A 123 7.30 -12.57 -9.59
N THR A 124 8.57 -12.31 -9.26
CA THR A 124 9.21 -12.80 -8.03
C THR A 124 9.70 -11.67 -7.11
N ASP A 125 9.23 -10.47 -7.32
CA ASP A 125 9.61 -9.29 -6.56
C ASP A 125 9.25 -9.40 -5.07
N ASP A 126 8.15 -10.06 -4.76
CA ASP A 126 7.71 -10.34 -3.39
C ASP A 126 8.70 -11.25 -2.64
N ALA A 127 9.28 -12.23 -3.31
CA ALA A 127 10.31 -13.09 -2.72
C ALA A 127 11.62 -12.31 -2.44
N PHE A 128 12.01 -11.41 -3.37
CA PHE A 128 13.16 -10.53 -3.15
C PHE A 128 12.92 -9.58 -1.96
N LEU A 129 11.78 -8.89 -1.93
CA LEU A 129 11.45 -7.95 -0.86
C LEU A 129 11.30 -8.63 0.50
N SER A 130 10.73 -9.84 0.52
CA SER A 130 10.63 -10.65 1.74
C SER A 130 12.01 -11.00 2.30
N ALA A 131 12.96 -11.38 1.43
CA ALA A 131 14.33 -11.66 1.85
C ALA A 131 15.09 -10.41 2.27
N LEU A 132 14.86 -9.28 1.61
CA LEU A 132 15.45 -8.00 1.99
C LEU A 132 15.02 -7.62 3.42
N ILE A 133 13.72 -7.66 3.71
CA ILE A 133 13.19 -7.35 5.05
C ILE A 133 13.69 -8.38 6.08
N ASN A 134 13.67 -9.68 5.74
CA ASN A 134 14.18 -10.71 6.61
C ASN A 134 15.67 -10.50 6.95
N GLU A 135 16.48 -10.12 5.99
CA GLU A 135 17.90 -9.81 6.21
C GLU A 135 18.09 -8.57 7.11
N MET A 136 17.26 -7.53 6.94
CA MET A 136 17.25 -6.37 7.86
C MET A 136 16.96 -6.78 9.30
N LEU A 137 15.99 -7.68 9.50
CA LEU A 137 15.62 -8.19 10.83
C LEU A 137 16.70 -9.10 11.41
N ARG A 138 17.28 -9.97 10.59
CA ARG A 138 18.33 -10.91 10.99
C ARG A 138 19.64 -10.21 11.40
N THR A 139 19.96 -9.11 10.72
CA THR A 139 21.18 -8.32 10.98
C THR A 139 20.95 -7.19 12.00
N ASN A 140 19.74 -7.06 12.55
CA ASN A 140 19.33 -5.99 13.47
C ASN A 140 19.60 -4.58 12.91
N THR A 141 19.39 -4.39 11.61
CA THR A 141 19.56 -3.09 10.94
C THR A 141 18.24 -2.36 10.69
N ALA A 142 17.10 -3.00 10.99
CA ALA A 142 15.80 -2.33 10.98
C ALA A 142 15.73 -1.28 12.10
N ASP A 143 15.00 -0.19 11.83
CA ASP A 143 14.77 0.89 12.79
C ASP A 143 13.72 0.49 13.83
N LEU A 144 14.15 -0.20 14.88
CA LEU A 144 13.25 -0.73 15.90
C LEU A 144 12.52 0.36 16.68
N ASP A 145 13.12 1.52 16.86
CA ASP A 145 12.48 2.65 17.54
C ASP A 145 11.32 3.20 16.69
N PHE A 146 11.53 3.32 15.38
CA PHE A 146 10.46 3.71 14.47
C PHE A 146 9.34 2.63 14.41
N ILE A 147 9.71 1.36 14.34
CA ILE A 147 8.74 0.25 14.33
C ILE A 147 7.92 0.24 15.62
N GLU A 148 8.54 0.45 16.77
CA GLU A 148 7.88 0.45 18.07
C GLU A 148 6.91 1.61 18.22
N LYS A 149 7.34 2.84 17.86
CA LYS A 149 6.58 4.08 18.09
C LYS A 149 5.74 4.52 16.89
N GLY A 150 6.26 4.33 15.68
CA GLY A 150 5.65 4.84 14.44
C GLY A 150 4.72 3.86 13.72
N THR A 151 4.63 2.61 14.18
CA THR A 151 3.83 1.58 13.53
C THR A 151 2.98 0.78 14.53
N ASN A 152 2.15 -0.10 14.01
CA ASN A 152 1.42 -1.08 14.82
C ASN A 152 2.28 -2.31 15.22
N GLY A 153 3.59 -2.25 15.01
CA GLY A 153 4.50 -3.37 15.26
C GLY A 153 4.42 -3.92 16.68
N ALA A 154 4.20 -3.05 17.67
CA ALA A 154 4.07 -3.43 19.07
C ALA A 154 2.66 -3.88 19.50
N TYR A 155 1.64 -3.77 18.64
CA TYR A 155 0.28 -4.16 19.00
C TYR A 155 0.18 -5.67 19.23
N LEU A 156 -0.52 -6.06 20.29
CA LEU A 156 -0.78 -7.45 20.60
C LEU A 156 -1.90 -7.98 19.72
N ILE A 157 -1.59 -9.01 18.96
CA ILE A 157 -2.49 -9.65 17.99
C ILE A 157 -2.90 -11.01 18.54
N LYS A 158 -4.19 -11.29 18.52
CA LYS A 158 -4.78 -12.57 18.93
C LYS A 158 -4.60 -13.62 17.82
N GLU A 159 -4.80 -14.88 18.13
CA GLU A 159 -4.71 -16.00 17.17
C GLU A 159 -5.63 -15.85 15.96
N ASN A 160 -6.76 -15.16 16.12
CA ASN A 160 -7.69 -14.87 15.02
C ASN A 160 -7.23 -13.70 14.10
N GLY A 161 -6.01 -13.17 14.31
CA GLY A 161 -5.45 -12.07 13.54
C GLY A 161 -5.95 -10.68 13.91
N GLN A 162 -6.85 -10.55 14.89
CA GLN A 162 -7.35 -9.26 15.34
C GLN A 162 -6.49 -8.68 16.46
N PRO A 163 -6.28 -7.36 16.49
CA PRO A 163 -5.59 -6.73 17.61
C PRO A 163 -6.40 -6.87 18.90
N LEU A 164 -5.70 -7.01 20.02
CA LEU A 164 -6.30 -6.99 21.34
C LEU A 164 -6.62 -5.55 21.72
N THR A 165 -7.84 -5.30 22.23
CA THR A 165 -8.33 -3.96 22.57
C THR A 165 -8.38 -3.74 24.08
N GLN A 166 -8.37 -2.47 24.49
CA GLN A 166 -8.51 -2.10 25.91
C GLN A 166 -9.82 -2.65 26.50
N ALA A 167 -10.92 -2.65 25.74
CA ALA A 167 -12.20 -3.15 26.20
C ALA A 167 -12.20 -4.66 26.51
N GLU A 168 -11.29 -5.43 25.93
CA GLU A 168 -11.14 -6.87 26.22
C GLU A 168 -10.31 -7.12 27.48
N VAL A 169 -9.44 -6.18 27.86
CA VAL A 169 -8.54 -6.31 29.02
C VAL A 169 -9.08 -5.60 30.25
N ILE A 170 -9.81 -4.49 30.07
CA ILE A 170 -10.38 -3.68 31.13
C ILE A 170 -11.89 -3.61 30.95
N GLN A 171 -12.65 -3.96 32.00
CA GLN A 171 -14.09 -3.81 31.97
C GLN A 171 -14.50 -2.34 31.75
N GLY A 172 -15.29 -2.07 30.71
CA GLY A 172 -15.66 -0.71 30.32
C GLY A 172 -14.60 0.06 29.54
N GLY A 173 -13.52 -0.62 29.11
CA GLY A 173 -12.46 -0.02 28.30
C GLY A 173 -12.90 0.36 26.89
N ASP A 174 -12.03 1.07 26.18
CA ASP A 174 -12.27 1.59 24.83
C ASP A 174 -11.93 0.53 23.76
N LYS A 175 -12.84 0.29 22.84
CA LYS A 175 -12.67 -0.64 21.70
C LYS A 175 -11.73 -0.08 20.60
N THR A 176 -11.46 1.22 20.62
CA THR A 176 -10.60 1.89 19.63
C THR A 176 -9.13 2.02 20.08
N LYS A 177 -8.84 1.57 21.31
CA LYS A 177 -7.49 1.54 21.86
C LYS A 177 -6.93 0.13 21.85
N TYR A 178 -5.70 0.00 21.39
CA TYR A 178 -5.01 -1.27 21.22
C TYR A 178 -3.99 -1.51 22.32
N VAL A 179 -3.83 -2.75 22.71
CA VAL A 179 -2.97 -3.15 23.82
C VAL A 179 -1.54 -3.31 23.34
N VAL A 180 -0.60 -2.73 24.07
CA VAL A 180 0.84 -2.96 23.97
C VAL A 180 1.38 -3.44 25.33
N ALA A 181 2.46 -4.21 25.31
CA ALA A 181 3.08 -4.72 26.53
C ALA A 181 4.56 -4.37 26.59
N SER A 182 5.06 -4.06 27.79
CA SER A 182 6.49 -3.95 28.04
C SER A 182 7.12 -5.33 28.38
N SER A 183 8.43 -5.39 28.37
CA SER A 183 9.19 -6.62 28.68
C SER A 183 8.97 -7.15 30.10
N ASP A 184 8.58 -6.29 31.04
CA ASP A 184 8.20 -6.67 32.42
C ASP A 184 6.71 -7.05 32.57
N GLY A 185 5.97 -7.12 31.46
CA GLY A 185 4.56 -7.56 31.43
C GLY A 185 3.55 -6.47 31.77
N ARG A 186 3.96 -5.22 31.98
CA ARG A 186 3.01 -4.10 32.11
C ARG A 186 2.30 -3.85 30.79
N LEU A 187 1.04 -3.44 30.84
CA LEU A 187 0.24 -3.11 29.68
C LEU A 187 0.06 -1.59 29.58
N SER A 188 0.01 -1.10 28.37
CA SER A 188 -0.42 0.25 28.01
C SER A 188 -1.31 0.21 26.78
N PHE A 189 -1.86 1.35 26.39
CA PHE A 189 -2.87 1.45 25.35
C PHE A 189 -2.48 2.52 24.34
N ARG A 190 -2.62 2.17 23.06
CA ARG A 190 -2.39 3.08 21.94
C ARG A 190 -3.66 3.25 21.15
N GLY A 191 -4.03 4.49 20.90
CA GLY A 191 -5.20 4.85 20.13
C GLY A 191 -4.83 5.57 18.83
N ILE A 192 -5.85 5.72 17.99
CA ILE A 192 -5.76 6.57 16.81
C ILE A 192 -6.77 7.70 17.01
N LEU A 193 -6.27 8.91 17.22
CA LEU A 193 -7.08 10.12 17.19
C LEU A 193 -7.24 10.58 15.76
N ARG A 194 -8.39 11.17 15.46
CA ARG A 194 -8.59 11.88 14.20
C ARG A 194 -8.61 13.37 14.50
N ASN A 195 -7.78 14.12 13.78
CA ASN A 195 -7.82 15.58 13.88
C ASN A 195 -9.11 16.14 13.23
N ASP A 196 -9.32 17.46 13.31
CA ASP A 196 -10.49 18.16 12.75
C ASP A 196 -10.70 17.92 11.24
N LYS A 197 -9.64 17.46 10.54
CA LYS A 197 -9.69 17.10 9.11
C LYS A 197 -9.90 15.60 8.90
N GLY A 198 -10.13 14.82 9.96
CA GLY A 198 -10.30 13.37 9.92
C GLY A 198 -9.02 12.59 9.65
N ILE A 199 -7.84 13.24 9.73
CA ILE A 199 -6.55 12.59 9.53
C ILE A 199 -6.22 11.78 10.79
N PRO A 200 -5.90 10.47 10.66
CA PRO A 200 -5.52 9.66 11.80
C PRO A 200 -4.17 10.10 12.36
N THR A 201 -4.08 10.25 13.67
CA THR A 201 -2.86 10.55 14.41
C THR A 201 -2.68 9.49 15.48
N ALA A 202 -1.54 8.82 15.51
CA ALA A 202 -1.20 7.89 16.56
C ALA A 202 -1.05 8.62 17.90
N PHE A 203 -1.50 7.99 18.97
CA PHE A 203 -1.51 8.55 20.29
C PHE A 203 -1.28 7.44 21.32
N ASP A 204 -0.32 7.65 22.19
CA ASP A 204 -0.04 6.80 23.34
C ASP A 204 -0.63 7.43 24.60
N GLU A 205 -1.33 6.64 25.43
CA GLU A 205 -1.77 7.11 26.74
C GLU A 205 -0.61 7.43 27.67
N ASP A 206 0.48 6.67 27.54
CA ASP A 206 1.75 6.92 28.23
C ASP A 206 2.86 7.05 27.20
N SER A 207 3.26 8.27 26.90
CA SER A 207 4.32 8.57 25.93
C SER A 207 5.72 8.09 26.38
N SER A 208 5.89 7.77 27.66
CA SER A 208 7.14 7.22 28.22
C SER A 208 7.18 5.69 28.17
N PHE A 209 6.05 5.04 27.82
CA PHE A 209 5.96 3.59 27.80
C PHE A 209 6.76 3.02 26.63
N LYS A 210 7.66 2.10 26.95
CA LYS A 210 8.43 1.34 25.95
C LYS A 210 7.84 -0.04 25.79
N ALA A 211 7.27 -0.29 24.62
CA ALA A 211 6.71 -1.59 24.29
C ALA A 211 7.81 -2.59 23.87
N ASP A 212 7.59 -3.84 24.21
CA ASP A 212 8.43 -4.96 23.75
C ASP A 212 7.94 -5.47 22.40
N LEU A 213 8.69 -5.23 21.35
CA LEU A 213 8.40 -5.74 20.00
C LEU A 213 8.43 -7.27 19.91
N ASN A 214 9.15 -7.96 20.80
CA ASN A 214 9.29 -9.41 20.75
C ASN A 214 8.32 -10.15 21.70
N MET A 215 7.32 -9.45 22.23
CA MET A 215 6.35 -10.07 23.14
C MET A 215 5.57 -11.16 22.42
N SER A 216 5.61 -12.38 23.03
CA SER A 216 4.83 -13.55 22.64
C SER A 216 4.46 -14.29 23.94
N GLY A 217 3.16 -14.46 24.21
CA GLY A 217 2.70 -15.05 25.45
C GLY A 217 1.18 -14.96 25.60
N SER A 218 0.72 -14.69 26.81
CA SER A 218 -0.72 -14.57 27.11
C SER A 218 -1.01 -13.34 27.94
N VAL A 219 -2.15 -12.72 27.70
CA VAL A 219 -2.69 -11.59 28.47
C VAL A 219 -3.97 -12.02 29.18
N LYS A 220 -4.14 -11.59 30.41
CA LYS A 220 -5.38 -11.81 31.18
C LYS A 220 -6.45 -10.84 30.70
N LEU A 221 -7.61 -11.34 30.31
CA LEU A 221 -8.77 -10.56 29.91
C LEU A 221 -9.61 -10.07 31.10
N ALA A 222 -10.53 -9.14 30.85
CA ALA A 222 -11.41 -8.58 31.86
C ALA A 222 -12.35 -9.62 32.53
N ASP A 223 -12.68 -10.69 31.82
CA ASP A 223 -13.49 -11.81 32.34
C ASP A 223 -12.66 -12.85 33.13
N GLY A 224 -11.35 -12.62 33.27
CA GLY A 224 -10.42 -13.51 33.96
C GLY A 224 -9.82 -14.61 33.10
N SER A 225 -10.27 -14.78 31.87
CA SER A 225 -9.68 -15.73 30.91
C SER A 225 -8.29 -15.31 30.44
N SER A 226 -7.55 -16.25 29.84
CA SER A 226 -6.23 -15.99 29.26
C SER A 226 -6.31 -15.99 27.75
N CYS A 227 -5.74 -14.97 27.12
CA CYS A 227 -5.73 -14.80 25.66
C CYS A 227 -4.30 -14.91 25.13
N PRO A 228 -3.98 -15.93 24.31
CA PRO A 228 -2.70 -16.00 23.63
C PRO A 228 -2.54 -14.85 22.66
N VAL A 229 -1.36 -14.21 22.66
CA VAL A 229 -1.06 -13.05 21.80
C VAL A 229 0.40 -13.05 21.37
N LYS A 230 0.64 -12.44 20.22
CA LYS A 230 1.97 -12.06 19.74
C LYS A 230 1.92 -10.63 19.26
N THR A 231 3.04 -9.92 19.30
CA THR A 231 3.08 -8.61 18.62
C THR A 231 2.98 -8.78 17.10
N ALA A 232 2.48 -7.76 16.41
CA ALA A 232 2.46 -7.74 14.95
C ALA A 232 3.87 -7.88 14.37
N PHE A 233 4.88 -7.35 15.05
CA PHE A 233 6.30 -7.48 14.68
C PHE A 233 6.78 -8.96 14.71
N VAL A 234 6.44 -9.71 15.76
CA VAL A 234 6.76 -11.15 15.84
C VAL A 234 6.09 -11.91 14.70
N ILE A 235 4.84 -11.63 14.41
CA ILE A 235 4.10 -12.29 13.32
C ILE A 235 4.77 -12.02 11.96
N ILE A 236 5.16 -10.77 11.68
CA ILE A 236 5.89 -10.43 10.44
C ILE A 236 7.23 -11.17 10.40
N LYS A 237 7.98 -11.17 11.49
CA LYS A 237 9.27 -11.85 11.60
C LYS A 237 9.16 -13.35 11.33
N GLU A 238 8.18 -14.02 11.93
CA GLU A 238 7.90 -15.44 11.70
C GLU A 238 7.46 -15.71 10.26
N THR A 239 6.62 -14.85 9.69
CA THR A 239 6.11 -14.97 8.31
C THR A 239 7.25 -14.85 7.30
N LEU A 240 8.20 -13.95 7.53
CA LEU A 240 9.30 -13.69 6.61
C LEU A 240 10.50 -14.63 6.83
N ALA A 241 10.59 -15.32 7.97
CA ALA A 241 11.71 -16.20 8.31
C ALA A 241 12.07 -17.25 7.23
N PRO A 242 11.11 -17.86 6.49
CA PRO A 242 11.43 -18.81 5.42
C PRO A 242 12.12 -18.16 4.19
N TYR A 243 11.98 -16.85 4.02
CA TYR A 243 12.56 -16.14 2.88
C TYR A 243 13.98 -15.69 3.21
N THR A 244 14.91 -16.65 3.30
CA THR A 244 16.33 -16.31 3.42
C THR A 244 16.88 -15.79 2.09
N PRO A 245 18.04 -15.08 2.09
CA PRO A 245 18.68 -14.69 0.83
C PRO A 245 18.95 -15.86 -0.10
N GLU A 246 19.30 -17.06 0.43
CA GLU A 246 19.50 -18.29 -0.34
C GLU A 246 18.20 -18.74 -1.00
N LYS A 247 17.13 -18.83 -0.21
CA LYS A 247 15.82 -19.26 -0.73
C LYS A 247 15.27 -18.28 -1.76
N SER A 248 15.41 -17.00 -1.51
CA SER A 248 15.03 -15.96 -2.47
C SER A 248 15.88 -16.02 -3.73
N SER A 249 17.17 -16.33 -3.62
CA SER A 249 18.06 -16.50 -4.79
C SER A 249 17.57 -17.61 -5.72
N GLU A 250 17.14 -18.74 -5.18
CA GLU A 250 16.55 -19.83 -5.97
C GLU A 250 15.30 -19.39 -6.74
N ILE A 251 14.46 -18.55 -6.12
CA ILE A 251 13.20 -18.08 -6.68
C ILE A 251 13.45 -16.98 -7.71
N THR A 252 14.23 -15.96 -7.34
CA THR A 252 14.38 -14.71 -8.10
C THR A 252 15.48 -14.76 -9.15
N GLY A 253 16.47 -15.61 -8.98
CA GLY A 253 17.70 -15.64 -9.78
C GLY A 253 18.74 -14.60 -9.35
N ILE A 254 18.46 -13.75 -8.36
CA ILE A 254 19.43 -12.79 -7.81
C ILE A 254 20.36 -13.54 -6.84
N PRO A 255 21.69 -13.43 -6.97
CA PRO A 255 22.62 -14.08 -6.05
C PRO A 255 22.39 -13.67 -4.59
N ALA A 256 22.45 -14.64 -3.66
CA ALA A 256 22.17 -14.40 -2.24
C ALA A 256 23.05 -13.29 -1.64
N ASP A 257 24.33 -13.25 -2.01
CA ASP A 257 25.26 -12.21 -1.53
C ASP A 257 24.90 -10.81 -2.06
N MET A 258 24.31 -10.74 -3.27
CA MET A 258 23.79 -9.49 -3.80
C MET A 258 22.56 -9.01 -3.02
N ILE A 259 21.66 -9.93 -2.63
CA ILE A 259 20.51 -9.60 -1.77
C ILE A 259 21.01 -9.04 -0.43
N ARG A 260 21.99 -9.68 0.20
CA ARG A 260 22.61 -9.20 1.46
C ARG A 260 23.26 -7.83 1.30
N ARG A 261 23.99 -7.63 0.20
CA ARG A 261 24.61 -6.34 -0.08
C ARG A 261 23.58 -5.23 -0.24
N ILE A 262 22.52 -5.49 -1.02
CA ILE A 262 21.44 -4.52 -1.23
C ILE A 262 20.76 -4.20 0.10
N ALA A 263 20.44 -5.20 0.93
CA ALA A 263 19.83 -4.97 2.24
C ALA A 263 20.70 -4.11 3.15
N ARG A 264 22.02 -4.42 3.22
CA ARG A 264 22.98 -3.62 3.98
C ARG A 264 23.11 -2.19 3.48
N ASP A 265 23.23 -2.00 2.15
CA ASP A 265 23.36 -0.67 1.57
C ASP A 265 22.09 0.15 1.78
N PHE A 266 20.92 -0.49 1.62
CA PHE A 266 19.61 0.11 1.87
C PHE A 266 19.46 0.65 3.29
N THR A 267 19.88 -0.13 4.29
CA THR A 267 19.78 0.29 5.70
C THR A 267 20.84 1.30 6.08
N ASN A 268 22.09 1.09 5.69
CA ASN A 268 23.21 1.97 6.06
C ASN A 268 23.09 3.38 5.46
N LEU A 269 22.53 3.48 4.26
CA LEU A 269 22.34 4.74 3.56
C LEU A 269 20.95 5.35 3.76
N LYS A 270 20.12 4.77 4.63
CA LYS A 270 18.70 5.15 4.79
C LYS A 270 18.01 5.26 3.44
N GLY A 271 18.22 4.22 2.62
CA GLY A 271 17.71 4.15 1.25
C GLY A 271 16.20 4.17 1.15
N VAL A 272 15.72 4.42 -0.05
CA VAL A 272 14.30 4.42 -0.40
C VAL A 272 14.04 3.36 -1.45
N ILE A 273 12.94 2.64 -1.32
CA ILE A 273 12.40 1.79 -2.39
C ILE A 273 11.27 2.56 -3.07
N ASP A 274 11.41 2.73 -4.38
CA ASP A 274 10.37 3.28 -5.24
C ASP A 274 9.84 2.20 -6.19
N ASP A 275 8.59 1.84 -6.01
CA ASP A 275 7.88 0.82 -6.78
C ASP A 275 7.25 1.35 -8.07
N GLY A 276 7.23 2.65 -8.24
CA GLY A 276 6.65 3.30 -9.40
C GLY A 276 5.22 2.88 -9.71
N TRP A 277 5.00 2.66 -10.99
CA TRP A 277 3.69 2.27 -11.52
C TRP A 277 3.65 0.77 -11.82
N TYR A 278 3.65 -0.05 -10.78
CA TYR A 278 3.48 -1.48 -10.92
C TYR A 278 2.04 -1.77 -11.34
N THR A 279 1.85 -2.43 -12.46
CA THR A 279 0.51 -2.71 -12.96
C THR A 279 0.02 -4.05 -12.44
N SER A 280 -1.26 -4.14 -12.08
CA SER A 280 -1.95 -5.33 -11.59
C SER A 280 -2.01 -6.44 -12.65
N LYS A 281 -0.86 -6.91 -13.11
CA LYS A 281 -0.75 -7.96 -14.14
C LYS A 281 -0.36 -9.31 -13.54
N ASN A 282 0.12 -9.30 -12.30
CA ASN A 282 0.53 -10.50 -11.58
C ASN A 282 -0.34 -10.67 -10.34
N GLY A 283 -0.60 -11.89 -9.92
CA GLY A 283 -1.41 -12.16 -8.72
C GLY A 283 -0.80 -11.68 -7.40
N THR A 284 0.48 -11.29 -7.41
CA THR A 284 1.24 -10.87 -6.22
C THR A 284 1.38 -9.35 -6.07
N ASP A 285 0.87 -8.55 -6.99
CA ASP A 285 1.10 -7.09 -7.03
C ASP A 285 0.76 -6.38 -5.72
N VAL A 286 -0.39 -6.68 -5.11
CA VAL A 286 -0.79 -6.09 -3.82
C VAL A 286 0.25 -6.40 -2.74
N GLN A 287 0.81 -7.61 -2.75
CA GLN A 287 1.82 -8.03 -1.80
C GLN A 287 3.15 -7.30 -2.03
N VAL A 288 3.55 -7.09 -3.28
CA VAL A 288 4.75 -6.30 -3.62
C VAL A 288 4.64 -4.89 -3.06
N TYR A 289 3.54 -4.19 -3.32
CA TYR A 289 3.33 -2.83 -2.79
C TYR A 289 3.29 -2.78 -1.25
N ARG A 290 2.73 -3.80 -0.60
CA ARG A 290 2.75 -3.92 0.86
C ARG A 290 4.18 -4.09 1.38
N LEU A 291 4.96 -4.99 0.79
CA LEU A 291 6.34 -5.24 1.19
C LEU A 291 7.25 -4.03 0.95
N VAL A 292 7.08 -3.31 -0.17
CA VAL A 292 7.78 -2.03 -0.39
C VAL A 292 7.47 -1.03 0.73
N SER A 293 6.20 -0.90 1.08
CA SER A 293 5.77 0.01 2.15
C SER A 293 6.33 -0.40 3.52
N ILE A 294 6.31 -1.69 3.81
CA ILE A 294 6.88 -2.25 5.06
C ILE A 294 8.39 -2.07 5.11
N ALA A 295 9.11 -2.34 4.01
CA ALA A 295 10.56 -2.16 3.95
C ALA A 295 10.98 -0.72 4.19
N ASN A 296 10.30 0.24 3.56
CA ASN A 296 10.52 1.66 3.80
C ASN A 296 10.24 2.03 5.27
N ALA A 297 9.13 1.56 5.85
CA ALA A 297 8.81 1.81 7.25
C ALA A 297 9.84 1.17 8.19
N PHE A 298 10.29 -0.06 7.92
CA PHE A 298 11.30 -0.77 8.74
C PHE A 298 12.68 -0.12 8.64
N ASN A 299 12.96 0.59 7.55
CA ASN A 299 14.17 1.41 7.44
C ASN A 299 14.06 2.75 8.19
N GLY A 300 12.88 3.11 8.72
CA GLY A 300 12.65 4.36 9.44
C GLY A 300 12.82 5.60 8.55
N ASN A 301 12.50 5.48 7.26
CA ASN A 301 12.71 6.55 6.29
C ASN A 301 11.42 7.27 5.85
N ILE A 302 10.35 7.17 6.67
CA ILE A 302 9.08 7.82 6.39
C ILE A 302 9.06 9.23 6.94
N ASP A 303 8.73 10.21 6.10
CA ASP A 303 8.59 11.64 6.38
C ASP A 303 9.86 12.29 6.96
N ILE A 304 11.01 11.85 6.43
CA ILE A 304 12.33 12.45 6.75
C ILE A 304 13.02 12.89 5.44
N PRO A 305 13.94 13.89 5.50
CA PRO A 305 14.74 14.28 4.34
C PRO A 305 15.54 13.11 3.76
N GLY A 306 15.44 12.93 2.45
CA GLY A 306 16.06 11.80 1.74
C GLY A 306 15.31 10.47 1.86
N GLY A 307 14.17 10.45 2.57
CA GLY A 307 13.27 9.32 2.71
C GLY A 307 12.03 9.42 1.81
N MET A 308 10.95 8.78 2.25
CA MET A 308 9.63 8.89 1.65
C MET A 308 8.91 10.07 2.31
N ILE A 309 8.75 11.17 1.59
CA ILE A 309 8.11 12.39 2.09
C ILE A 309 6.63 12.44 1.77
N VAL A 310 5.87 13.01 2.69
CA VAL A 310 4.45 13.30 2.47
C VAL A 310 4.33 14.55 1.61
N THR A 311 3.91 14.39 0.36
CA THR A 311 3.70 15.52 -0.55
C THR A 311 2.24 15.97 -0.54
N ALA A 312 2.01 17.28 -0.55
CA ALA A 312 0.69 17.80 -0.85
C ALA A 312 0.37 17.51 -2.32
N ALA A 313 -0.74 16.83 -2.58
CA ALA A 313 -1.21 16.69 -3.95
C ALA A 313 -1.35 18.09 -4.56
N ALA A 314 -0.56 18.41 -5.57
CA ALA A 314 -0.76 19.59 -6.40
C ALA A 314 -2.06 19.38 -7.19
N GLY A 315 -3.18 19.55 -6.51
CA GLY A 315 -4.49 19.37 -7.09
C GLY A 315 -4.92 20.63 -7.81
N LEU A 316 -4.90 20.63 -9.13
CA LEU A 316 -5.93 21.34 -9.86
C LEU A 316 -7.26 20.84 -9.27
N LYS A 317 -7.94 21.69 -8.51
CA LYS A 317 -9.33 21.45 -8.12
C LYS A 317 -10.19 21.54 -9.38
N ILE A 318 -10.19 20.47 -10.16
CA ILE A 318 -11.20 20.30 -11.21
C ILE A 318 -12.51 20.09 -10.45
N PRO A 319 -13.53 20.94 -10.68
CA PRO A 319 -14.83 20.75 -10.06
C PRO A 319 -15.29 19.31 -10.30
N SER A 320 -15.73 18.63 -9.24
CA SER A 320 -16.21 17.27 -9.35
C SER A 320 -17.38 17.23 -10.34
N VAL A 321 -17.16 16.67 -11.51
CA VAL A 321 -18.20 16.51 -12.55
C VAL A 321 -19.25 15.45 -12.14
N SER A 322 -19.00 14.74 -11.03
CA SER A 322 -19.99 13.79 -10.48
C SER A 322 -21.29 14.45 -10.00
N GLN A 323 -21.30 15.76 -9.89
CA GLN A 323 -22.48 16.59 -9.55
C GLN A 323 -22.57 17.81 -10.48
N GLY A 324 -22.20 17.66 -11.75
CA GLY A 324 -22.33 18.72 -12.73
C GLY A 324 -23.78 19.17 -12.84
N LYS A 325 -23.98 20.49 -12.97
CA LYS A 325 -25.26 21.03 -13.37
C LYS A 325 -25.25 21.15 -14.89
N GLY A 326 -26.34 20.73 -15.53
CA GLY A 326 -26.57 20.98 -16.93
C GLY A 326 -26.72 22.47 -17.24
N PRO A 327 -26.76 22.83 -18.51
CA PRO A 327 -26.88 24.21 -18.95
C PRO A 327 -28.07 24.97 -18.34
N ASN A 328 -29.13 24.26 -17.99
CA ASN A 328 -30.35 24.79 -17.39
C ASN A 328 -30.39 24.65 -15.86
N GLY A 329 -29.27 24.32 -15.21
CA GLY A 329 -29.19 24.18 -13.76
C GLY A 329 -29.65 22.84 -13.21
N GLU A 330 -30.07 21.88 -14.04
CA GLU A 330 -30.40 20.51 -13.65
C GLU A 330 -29.18 19.76 -13.12
N THR A 331 -29.38 18.92 -12.13
CA THR A 331 -28.30 18.06 -11.61
C THR A 331 -28.21 16.80 -12.44
N TRP A 332 -27.13 16.67 -13.20
CA TRP A 332 -26.85 15.45 -13.94
C TRP A 332 -26.38 14.36 -12.99
N ARG A 333 -27.13 13.32 -12.87
CA ARG A 333 -26.75 12.10 -12.20
C ARG A 333 -27.39 10.90 -12.87
N MET A 334 -26.64 9.85 -12.95
CA MET A 334 -27.18 8.58 -13.38
C MET A 334 -28.21 8.09 -12.36
N ALA A 335 -29.35 7.63 -12.83
CA ALA A 335 -30.36 7.03 -11.97
C ALA A 335 -29.73 5.85 -11.19
N LYS A 336 -29.97 5.81 -9.87
CA LYS A 336 -29.40 4.77 -8.99
C LYS A 336 -29.77 3.37 -9.46
N GLU A 337 -30.97 3.24 -10.02
CA GLU A 337 -31.53 1.97 -10.49
C GLU A 337 -30.78 1.41 -11.71
N LYS A 338 -30.08 2.25 -12.45
CA LYS A 338 -29.31 1.88 -13.65
C LYS A 338 -27.83 1.62 -13.37
N ARG A 339 -27.40 1.75 -12.14
CA ARG A 339 -26.00 1.51 -11.77
C ARG A 339 -25.75 0.01 -11.60
N ILE A 340 -24.83 -0.52 -12.38
CA ILE A 340 -24.41 -1.92 -12.32
C ILE A 340 -23.91 -2.31 -10.94
N ASP A 341 -23.16 -1.43 -10.28
CA ASP A 341 -22.61 -1.63 -8.94
C ASP A 341 -23.69 -1.83 -7.86
N LYS A 342 -24.94 -1.37 -8.09
CA LYS A 342 -26.07 -1.58 -7.18
C LYS A 342 -26.92 -2.80 -7.50
N ILE A 343 -26.92 -3.21 -8.74
CA ILE A 343 -27.77 -4.31 -9.23
C ILE A 343 -27.03 -5.64 -9.17
N ILE A 344 -25.75 -5.64 -9.55
CA ILE A 344 -24.95 -6.85 -9.73
C ILE A 344 -23.81 -6.91 -8.67
N TYR A 345 -23.27 -5.76 -8.29
CA TYR A 345 -22.16 -5.63 -7.40
C TYR A 345 -22.52 -4.67 -6.24
N PRO A 346 -23.31 -5.11 -5.27
CA PRO A 346 -23.71 -4.26 -4.16
C PRO A 346 -22.52 -3.73 -3.37
N GLU A 347 -21.40 -4.46 -3.37
CA GLU A 347 -20.15 -4.13 -2.69
C GLU A 347 -18.97 -4.69 -3.47
N ALA A 348 -17.75 -4.17 -3.20
CA ALA A 348 -16.53 -4.64 -3.87
C ALA A 348 -16.29 -6.15 -3.70
N GLU A 349 -16.66 -6.71 -2.55
CA GLU A 349 -16.62 -8.16 -2.29
C GLU A 349 -17.63 -8.93 -3.14
N GLY A 350 -18.76 -8.33 -3.45
CA GLY A 350 -19.80 -8.93 -4.29
C GLY A 350 -19.33 -9.21 -5.72
N THR A 351 -18.49 -8.36 -6.26
CA THR A 351 -17.94 -8.53 -7.62
C THR A 351 -17.10 -9.80 -7.74
N PHE A 352 -16.20 -10.01 -6.79
CA PHE A 352 -15.37 -11.22 -6.75
C PHE A 352 -16.21 -12.47 -6.51
N LYS A 353 -17.17 -12.39 -5.60
CA LYS A 353 -18.07 -13.49 -5.26
C LYS A 353 -18.91 -13.94 -6.46
N VAL A 354 -19.49 -12.99 -7.20
CA VAL A 354 -20.29 -13.26 -8.41
C VAL A 354 -19.42 -13.83 -9.53
N ALA A 355 -18.21 -13.31 -9.72
CA ALA A 355 -17.27 -13.83 -10.70
C ALA A 355 -16.86 -15.27 -10.37
N MET A 356 -16.52 -15.54 -9.10
CA MET A 356 -16.18 -16.88 -8.63
C MET A 356 -17.35 -17.85 -8.75
N GLU A 357 -18.56 -17.42 -8.41
CA GLU A 357 -19.77 -18.23 -8.57
C GLU A 357 -20.02 -18.60 -10.04
N ALA A 358 -19.85 -17.65 -10.95
CA ALA A 358 -19.96 -17.90 -12.38
C ALA A 358 -18.94 -18.94 -12.87
N VAL A 359 -17.68 -18.83 -12.42
CA VAL A 359 -16.62 -19.79 -12.74
C VAL A 359 -16.91 -21.17 -12.16
N LEU A 360 -17.30 -21.25 -10.89
CA LEU A 360 -17.52 -22.52 -10.20
C LEU A 360 -18.78 -23.26 -10.66
N THR A 361 -19.82 -22.51 -11.07
CA THR A 361 -21.10 -23.08 -11.47
C THR A 361 -21.27 -23.24 -12.98
N GLY A 362 -20.32 -22.73 -13.78
CA GLY A 362 -20.43 -22.70 -15.25
C GLY A 362 -21.57 -21.82 -15.77
N LYS A 363 -22.21 -21.03 -14.90
CA LYS A 363 -23.25 -20.09 -15.32
C LYS A 363 -22.64 -18.88 -16.01
N PRO A 364 -23.32 -18.30 -17.01
CA PRO A 364 -22.85 -17.05 -17.61
C PRO A 364 -22.68 -15.98 -16.54
N TYR A 365 -21.59 -15.23 -16.62
CA TYR A 365 -21.41 -14.04 -15.81
C TYR A 365 -22.59 -13.09 -16.06
N PRO A 366 -23.31 -12.64 -15.02
CA PRO A 366 -24.51 -11.82 -15.22
C PRO A 366 -24.11 -10.43 -15.71
N ILE A 367 -23.93 -10.30 -17.00
CA ILE A 367 -23.83 -9.02 -17.69
C ILE A 367 -25.26 -8.60 -18.04
N LYS A 368 -25.76 -7.53 -17.41
CA LYS A 368 -26.95 -6.87 -17.92
C LYS A 368 -26.57 -5.72 -18.82
#